data_7b878f93b702d8e8c9e8791834461351
#
_entry.id   7b878f93b702d8e8c9e8791834461351
#
_cell.length_a   1.000
_cell.length_b   1.000
_cell.length_c   1.000
_cell.angle_alpha   90.00
_cell.angle_beta   90.00
_cell.angle_gamma   90.00
#
_symmetry.space_group_name_H-M   'P 1'
#
loop_
_entity.id
_entity.type
_entity.pdbx_description
1 polymer ?
#
loop_
_entity_poly.entity_id
_entity_poly.type
_entity_poly.pdbx_seq_one_letter_code
_entity_poly.pdbx_strand_id
1 'polypeptide(L)'
;YQGDPKVTARCNDCTASIDRHIDARLPELQTAPDKSLLSVQMQAGLSDAQTRANIKLAISGGQNEPRDAIAGAAWALLHHREQYAKITARTHTWIDAFEEYARWMSPIGMSPRRITQDYTIGDITLPANARVFFMFGSGNRDAAAFDTPDQYNLSQSRAAAISFGAGPHFCAGAWAARCLIAEVALPMLFDRLPGLALCGDVAFGGWAFRGPLTVPVHWPVR
;
A
#
# COMPACT_ATOMS: atom_id res chain seq x y z
N TYR A 1 -0.16 -17.59 14.55
CA TYR A 1 -1.40 -16.95 14.15
C TYR A 1 -2.41 -18.06 13.89
N GLN A 2 -3.26 -18.32 14.87
CA GLN A 2 -4.40 -19.23 14.68
C GLN A 2 -5.59 -18.34 14.31
N GLY A 3 -5.94 -18.33 13.03
CA GLY A 3 -7.09 -17.59 12.53
C GLY A 3 -8.40 -18.22 13.03
N ASP A 4 -9.44 -17.42 13.17
CA ASP A 4 -10.79 -17.93 13.37
C ASP A 4 -11.14 -18.91 12.23
N PRO A 5 -11.57 -20.17 12.55
CA PRO A 5 -11.94 -21.16 11.53
C PRO A 5 -12.99 -20.64 10.53
N LYS A 6 -13.94 -19.82 10.97
CA LYS A 6 -14.96 -19.20 10.10
C LYS A 6 -14.34 -18.22 9.11
N VAL A 7 -13.38 -17.41 9.57
CA VAL A 7 -12.63 -16.49 8.70
C VAL A 7 -11.80 -17.28 7.70
N THR A 8 -11.14 -18.35 8.15
CA THR A 8 -10.36 -19.22 7.27
C THR A 8 -11.22 -19.88 6.20
N ALA A 9 -12.38 -20.43 6.58
CA ALA A 9 -13.33 -21.03 5.63
C ALA A 9 -13.77 -19.98 4.57
N ARG A 10 -14.16 -18.76 5.00
CA ARG A 10 -14.54 -17.67 4.10
C ARG A 10 -13.40 -17.28 3.16
N CYS A 11 -12.16 -17.23 3.64
CA CYS A 11 -10.99 -16.96 2.79
C CYS A 11 -10.80 -18.04 1.73
N ASN A 12 -10.98 -19.30 2.09
CA ASN A 12 -10.90 -20.43 1.16
C ASN A 12 -12.00 -20.34 0.08
N ASP A 13 -13.23 -20.02 0.46
CA ASP A 13 -14.35 -19.82 -0.48
C ASP A 13 -14.08 -18.67 -1.45
N CYS A 14 -13.56 -17.55 -0.96
CA CYS A 14 -13.17 -16.42 -1.80
C CYS A 14 -12.04 -16.81 -2.77
N THR A 15 -11.02 -17.53 -2.29
CA THR A 15 -9.92 -18.02 -3.11
C THR A 15 -10.42 -18.96 -4.21
N ALA A 16 -11.29 -19.90 -3.88
CA ALA A 16 -11.92 -20.78 -4.86
C ALA A 16 -12.79 -20.02 -5.86
N SER A 17 -13.45 -18.93 -5.43
CA SER A 17 -14.23 -18.08 -6.34
C SER A 17 -13.32 -17.35 -7.36
N ILE A 18 -12.15 -16.88 -6.93
CA ILE A 18 -11.16 -16.28 -7.85
C ILE A 18 -10.68 -17.33 -8.86
N ASP A 19 -10.39 -18.56 -8.42
CA ASP A 19 -9.98 -19.64 -9.32
C ASP A 19 -11.07 -19.95 -10.36
N ARG A 20 -12.34 -20.07 -9.95
CA ARG A 20 -13.45 -20.26 -10.90
C ARG A 20 -13.57 -19.11 -11.91
N HIS A 21 -13.35 -17.87 -11.48
CA HIS A 21 -13.37 -16.74 -12.39
C HIS A 21 -12.22 -16.79 -13.41
N ILE A 22 -11.02 -17.19 -12.96
CA ILE A 22 -9.88 -17.42 -13.86
C ILE A 22 -10.24 -18.50 -14.87
N ASP A 23 -10.77 -19.65 -14.42
CA ASP A 23 -11.17 -20.76 -15.30
C ASP A 23 -12.17 -20.32 -16.38
N ALA A 24 -13.13 -19.50 -16.01
CA ALA A 24 -14.14 -18.98 -16.95
C ALA A 24 -13.54 -18.02 -17.99
N ARG A 25 -12.45 -17.31 -17.68
CA ARG A 25 -11.83 -16.34 -18.57
C ARG A 25 -10.75 -16.94 -19.50
N LEU A 26 -10.10 -18.03 -19.06
CA LEU A 26 -8.97 -18.63 -19.79
C LEU A 26 -9.29 -18.96 -21.26
N PRO A 27 -10.41 -19.62 -21.65
CA PRO A 27 -10.69 -19.96 -23.03
C PRO A 27 -10.81 -18.74 -23.95
N GLU A 28 -11.41 -17.67 -23.46
CA GLU A 28 -11.55 -16.43 -24.22
C GLU A 28 -10.18 -15.75 -24.42
N LEU A 29 -9.37 -15.67 -23.36
CA LEU A 29 -8.07 -15.02 -23.40
C LEU A 29 -7.03 -15.81 -24.21
N GLN A 30 -7.21 -17.12 -24.38
CA GLN A 30 -6.38 -17.93 -25.27
C GLN A 30 -6.61 -17.58 -26.75
N THR A 31 -7.83 -17.20 -27.11
CA THR A 31 -8.21 -16.89 -28.49
C THR A 31 -8.15 -15.40 -28.79
N ALA A 32 -8.46 -14.56 -27.82
CA ALA A 32 -8.48 -13.09 -27.92
C ALA A 32 -7.78 -12.46 -26.72
N PRO A 33 -6.43 -12.42 -26.70
CA PRO A 33 -5.69 -11.81 -25.61
C PRO A 33 -5.99 -10.33 -25.44
N ASP A 34 -6.12 -9.89 -24.17
CA ASP A 34 -6.34 -8.50 -23.80
C ASP A 34 -5.18 -7.93 -22.96
N LYS A 35 -5.36 -6.74 -22.39
CA LYS A 35 -4.37 -6.08 -21.52
C LYS A 35 -4.53 -6.44 -20.04
N SER A 36 -5.35 -7.42 -19.70
CA SER A 36 -5.52 -7.86 -18.32
C SER A 36 -4.25 -8.52 -17.79
N LEU A 37 -4.06 -8.45 -16.47
CA LEU A 37 -2.92 -9.09 -15.81
C LEU A 37 -2.90 -10.60 -16.09
N LEU A 38 -4.07 -11.25 -16.17
CA LEU A 38 -4.19 -12.67 -16.51
C LEU A 38 -3.64 -12.95 -17.91
N SER A 39 -4.10 -12.20 -18.91
CA SER A 39 -3.67 -12.35 -20.30
C SER A 39 -2.16 -12.10 -20.47
N VAL A 40 -1.64 -11.04 -19.86
CA VAL A 40 -0.21 -10.70 -19.92
C VAL A 40 0.67 -11.82 -19.32
N GLN A 41 0.25 -12.42 -18.23
CA GLN A 41 1.00 -13.51 -17.59
C GLN A 41 0.94 -14.82 -18.40
N MET A 42 -0.18 -15.12 -19.02
CA MET A 42 -0.30 -16.25 -19.96
C MET A 42 0.67 -16.09 -21.13
N GLN A 43 0.72 -14.90 -21.73
CA GLN A 43 1.63 -14.60 -22.84
C GLN A 43 3.11 -14.62 -22.43
N ALA A 44 3.41 -14.30 -21.18
CA ALA A 44 4.77 -14.39 -20.64
C ALA A 44 5.22 -15.82 -20.35
N GLY A 45 4.37 -16.81 -20.59
CA GLY A 45 4.72 -18.24 -20.44
C GLY A 45 4.82 -18.71 -18.99
N LEU A 46 4.19 -18.02 -18.05
CA LEU A 46 4.08 -18.52 -16.68
C LEU A 46 3.19 -19.76 -16.61
N SER A 47 3.54 -20.69 -15.70
CA SER A 47 2.67 -21.83 -15.46
C SER A 47 1.31 -21.39 -14.88
N ASP A 48 0.29 -22.24 -15.04
CA ASP A 48 -1.05 -22.00 -14.47
C ASP A 48 -0.98 -21.72 -12.98
N ALA A 49 -0.22 -22.50 -12.21
CA ALA A 49 -0.03 -22.29 -10.78
C ALA A 49 0.60 -20.94 -10.43
N GLN A 50 1.62 -20.51 -11.18
CA GLN A 50 2.26 -19.20 -11.00
C GLN A 50 1.30 -18.07 -11.34
N THR A 51 0.59 -18.17 -12.45
CA THR A 51 -0.40 -17.18 -12.89
C THR A 51 -1.49 -16.99 -11.82
N ARG A 52 -2.09 -18.07 -11.33
CA ARG A 52 -3.11 -18.01 -10.28
C ARG A 52 -2.59 -17.42 -8.98
N ALA A 53 -1.38 -17.82 -8.56
CA ALA A 53 -0.75 -17.27 -7.37
C ALA A 53 -0.51 -15.75 -7.51
N ASN A 54 0.01 -15.31 -8.65
CA ASN A 54 0.27 -13.91 -8.92
C ASN A 54 -1.01 -13.06 -9.01
N ILE A 55 -2.08 -13.58 -9.63
CA ILE A 55 -3.37 -12.88 -9.66
C ILE A 55 -3.92 -12.68 -8.23
N LYS A 56 -3.90 -13.73 -7.42
CA LYS A 56 -4.36 -13.64 -6.02
C LYS A 56 -3.49 -12.68 -5.20
N LEU A 57 -2.18 -12.69 -5.41
CA LEU A 57 -1.26 -11.75 -4.78
C LEU A 57 -1.57 -10.30 -5.22
N ALA A 58 -1.78 -10.06 -6.51
CA ALA A 58 -2.11 -8.73 -7.03
C ALA A 58 -3.45 -8.21 -6.47
N ILE A 59 -4.46 -9.07 -6.32
CA ILE A 59 -5.74 -8.72 -5.69
C ILE A 59 -5.53 -8.39 -4.21
N SER A 60 -4.78 -9.24 -3.49
CA SER A 60 -4.52 -9.06 -2.06
C SER A 60 -3.76 -7.77 -1.76
N GLY A 61 -2.67 -7.51 -2.49
CA GLY A 61 -1.80 -6.34 -2.26
C GLY A 61 -2.22 -5.08 -3.02
N GLY A 62 -3.24 -5.17 -3.88
CA GLY A 62 -3.69 -4.05 -4.72
C GLY A 62 -4.98 -3.39 -4.29
N GLN A 63 -5.54 -3.73 -3.15
CA GLN A 63 -6.82 -3.19 -2.67
C GLN A 63 -6.70 -2.40 -1.38
N ASN A 64 -6.19 -3.01 -0.31
CA ASN A 64 -6.17 -2.38 1.01
C ASN A 64 -5.17 -1.22 1.06
N GLU A 65 -3.95 -1.45 0.63
CA GLU A 65 -2.87 -0.48 0.72
C GLU A 65 -3.13 0.78 -0.13
N PRO A 66 -3.57 0.68 -1.40
CA PRO A 66 -3.94 1.86 -2.17
C PRO A 66 -5.14 2.61 -1.57
N ARG A 67 -6.17 1.91 -1.08
CA ARG A 67 -7.30 2.52 -0.39
C ARG A 67 -6.84 3.32 0.81
N ASP A 68 -6.04 2.70 1.68
CA ASP A 68 -5.56 3.30 2.92
C ASP A 68 -4.60 4.46 2.63
N ALA A 69 -3.80 4.35 1.56
CA ALA A 69 -2.90 5.41 1.14
C ALA A 69 -3.66 6.60 0.52
N ILE A 70 -4.67 6.38 -0.32
CA ILE A 70 -5.50 7.45 -0.90
C ILE A 70 -6.23 8.21 0.21
N ALA A 71 -6.98 7.47 1.04
CA ALA A 71 -7.77 8.07 2.11
C ALA A 71 -6.88 8.79 3.12
N GLY A 72 -5.76 8.19 3.48
CA GLY A 72 -4.84 8.74 4.44
C GLY A 72 -4.03 9.93 3.93
N ALA A 73 -3.56 9.91 2.68
CA ALA A 73 -2.88 11.06 2.09
C ALA A 73 -3.82 12.25 1.91
N ALA A 74 -5.08 11.99 1.51
CA ALA A 74 -6.11 13.03 1.46
C ALA A 74 -6.36 13.62 2.85
N TRP A 75 -6.52 12.78 3.88
CA TRP A 75 -6.63 13.24 5.26
C TRP A 75 -5.42 14.05 5.70
N ALA A 76 -4.20 13.58 5.44
CA ALA A 76 -2.98 14.28 5.85
C ALA A 76 -2.91 15.68 5.23
N LEU A 77 -3.23 15.84 3.95
CA LEU A 77 -3.28 17.14 3.28
C LEU A 77 -4.39 18.05 3.82
N LEU A 78 -5.55 17.49 4.17
CA LEU A 78 -6.65 18.25 4.77
C LEU A 78 -6.37 18.65 6.21
N HIS A 79 -5.61 17.86 6.95
CA HIS A 79 -5.19 18.13 8.33
C HIS A 79 -4.01 19.10 8.39
N HIS A 80 -3.02 18.93 7.52
CA HIS A 80 -1.81 19.76 7.41
C HIS A 80 -1.96 20.75 6.25
N ARG A 81 -2.78 21.78 6.45
CA ARG A 81 -3.14 22.75 5.40
C ARG A 81 -1.93 23.48 4.80
N GLU A 82 -0.89 23.69 5.59
CA GLU A 82 0.38 24.27 5.15
C GLU A 82 1.11 23.38 4.16
N GLN A 83 0.98 22.05 4.27
CA GLN A 83 1.55 21.10 3.31
C GLN A 83 0.70 21.08 2.02
N TYR A 84 -0.63 21.12 2.15
CA TYR A 84 -1.51 21.23 0.98
C TYR A 84 -1.26 22.54 0.20
N ALA A 85 -0.97 23.65 0.89
CA ALA A 85 -0.61 24.91 0.24
C ALA A 85 0.62 24.80 -0.65
N LYS A 86 1.58 23.94 -0.33
CA LYS A 86 2.75 23.67 -1.19
C LYS A 86 2.36 22.99 -2.50
N ILE A 87 1.35 22.11 -2.50
CA ILE A 87 0.81 21.46 -3.71
C ILE A 87 0.11 22.52 -4.58
N THR A 88 -0.78 23.33 -3.99
CA THR A 88 -1.51 24.37 -4.74
C THR A 88 -0.59 25.43 -5.29
N ALA A 89 0.48 25.80 -4.58
CA ALA A 89 1.54 26.70 -5.05
C ALA A 89 2.50 26.06 -6.07
N ARG A 90 2.35 24.74 -6.35
CA ARG A 90 3.20 23.98 -7.27
C ARG A 90 4.68 23.94 -6.88
N THR A 91 5.00 24.12 -5.60
CA THR A 91 6.36 23.96 -5.07
C THR A 91 6.66 22.49 -4.74
N HIS A 92 5.61 21.69 -4.55
CA HIS A 92 5.66 20.24 -4.36
C HIS A 92 4.57 19.58 -5.21
N THR A 93 4.69 18.26 -5.38
CA THR A 93 3.83 17.46 -6.26
C THR A 93 2.94 16.51 -5.46
N TRP A 94 1.93 15.95 -6.12
CA TRP A 94 1.09 14.90 -5.52
C TRP A 94 1.89 13.63 -5.18
N ILE A 95 2.98 13.36 -5.93
CA ILE A 95 3.87 12.23 -5.60
C ILE A 95 4.60 12.50 -4.28
N ASP A 96 5.01 13.74 -4.00
CA ASP A 96 5.62 14.10 -2.72
C ASP A 96 4.63 13.87 -1.57
N ALA A 97 3.35 14.24 -1.76
CA ALA A 97 2.31 14.02 -0.77
C ALA A 97 2.06 12.53 -0.49
N PHE A 98 1.98 11.73 -1.53
CA PHE A 98 1.78 10.29 -1.40
C PHE A 98 2.97 9.58 -0.76
N GLU A 99 4.18 9.83 -1.26
CA GLU A 99 5.39 9.17 -0.74
C GLU A 99 5.70 9.59 0.69
N GLU A 100 5.44 10.84 1.05
CA GLU A 100 5.59 11.29 2.44
C GLU A 100 4.52 10.66 3.35
N TYR A 101 3.28 10.52 2.88
CA TYR A 101 2.27 9.77 3.62
C TYR A 101 2.69 8.30 3.81
N ALA A 102 3.19 7.66 2.76
CA ALA A 102 3.66 6.29 2.81
C ALA A 102 4.83 6.10 3.77
N ARG A 103 5.75 7.07 3.85
CA ARG A 103 6.81 7.09 4.86
C ARG A 103 6.23 7.30 6.26
N TRP A 104 5.49 8.38 6.45
CA TRP A 104 5.05 8.83 7.77
C TRP A 104 4.05 7.89 8.45
N MET A 105 3.07 7.36 7.71
CA MET A 105 2.05 6.46 8.25
C MET A 105 2.30 4.98 7.97
N SER A 106 3.11 4.65 6.98
CA SER A 106 3.43 3.28 6.59
C SER A 106 2.17 2.40 6.52
N PRO A 107 1.39 2.45 5.41
CA PRO A 107 0.19 1.61 5.24
C PRO A 107 0.45 0.12 5.46
N ILE A 108 1.66 -0.36 5.14
CA ILE A 108 2.20 -1.62 5.64
C ILE A 108 3.12 -1.27 6.82
N GLY A 109 2.63 -1.50 8.04
CA GLY A 109 3.38 -1.19 9.26
C GLY A 109 4.51 -2.19 9.55
N MET A 110 4.31 -3.44 9.13
CA MET A 110 5.29 -4.51 9.33
C MET A 110 5.15 -5.64 8.33
N SER A 111 6.20 -6.45 8.17
CA SER A 111 6.18 -7.68 7.37
C SER A 111 6.93 -8.82 8.07
N PRO A 112 6.33 -10.03 8.17
CA PRO A 112 6.97 -11.17 8.81
C PRO A 112 8.07 -11.77 7.92
N ARG A 113 9.08 -12.34 8.57
CA ARG A 113 10.12 -13.18 7.96
C ARG A 113 10.38 -14.40 8.83
N ARG A 114 10.96 -15.43 8.22
CA ARG A 114 11.52 -16.56 8.94
C ARG A 114 13.03 -16.55 8.75
N ILE A 115 13.77 -16.70 9.82
CA ILE A 115 15.23 -16.85 9.79
C ILE A 115 15.56 -18.22 9.23
N THR A 116 16.35 -18.28 8.15
CA THR A 116 16.70 -19.54 7.47
C THR A 116 17.88 -20.27 8.12
N GLN A 117 18.79 -19.50 8.73
CA GLN A 117 19.95 -19.97 9.50
C GLN A 117 20.22 -18.97 10.61
N ASP A 118 20.95 -19.39 11.64
CA ASP A 118 21.33 -18.48 12.74
C ASP A 118 21.91 -17.19 12.18
N TYR A 119 21.43 -16.04 12.66
CA TYR A 119 21.84 -14.72 12.20
C TYR A 119 22.07 -13.79 13.38
N THR A 120 23.25 -13.17 13.43
CA THR A 120 23.62 -12.28 14.55
C THR A 120 23.51 -10.82 14.11
N ILE A 121 22.82 -10.01 14.92
CA ILE A 121 22.73 -8.56 14.78
C ILE A 121 23.23 -7.94 16.09
N GLY A 122 24.35 -7.22 16.05
CA GLY A 122 25.02 -6.75 17.25
C GLY A 122 25.31 -7.93 18.17
N ASP A 123 24.84 -7.87 19.40
CA ASP A 123 25.03 -8.92 20.41
C ASP A 123 23.90 -9.94 20.48
N ILE A 124 22.92 -9.88 19.56
CA ILE A 124 21.74 -10.73 19.56
C ILE A 124 21.83 -11.74 18.42
N THR A 125 21.77 -13.04 18.76
CA THR A 125 21.64 -14.11 17.77
C THR A 125 20.18 -14.52 17.63
N LEU A 126 19.67 -14.40 16.40
CA LEU A 126 18.36 -14.86 15.98
C LEU A 126 18.49 -16.31 15.50
N PRO A 127 17.87 -17.30 16.18
CA PRO A 127 18.03 -18.68 15.80
C PRO A 127 17.30 -19.01 14.50
N ALA A 128 17.77 -20.01 13.78
CA ALA A 128 17.09 -20.58 12.62
C ALA A 128 15.63 -20.91 12.94
N ASN A 129 14.74 -20.70 11.97
CA ASN A 129 13.29 -20.83 12.08
C ASN A 129 12.58 -19.82 13.00
N ALA A 130 13.27 -18.93 13.68
CA ALA A 130 12.62 -17.86 14.41
C ALA A 130 11.78 -16.97 13.46
N ARG A 131 10.61 -16.52 13.97
CA ARG A 131 9.80 -15.52 13.30
C ARG A 131 10.25 -14.13 13.74
N VAL A 132 10.56 -13.30 12.78
CA VAL A 132 10.92 -11.89 12.99
C VAL A 132 10.02 -10.99 12.14
N PHE A 133 10.00 -9.70 12.46
CA PHE A 133 9.19 -8.72 11.74
C PHE A 133 10.06 -7.53 11.35
N PHE A 134 10.03 -7.16 10.09
CA PHE A 134 10.48 -5.84 9.67
C PHE A 134 9.43 -4.81 10.05
N MET A 135 9.79 -3.89 10.93
CA MET A 135 8.92 -2.84 11.44
C MET A 135 9.07 -1.58 10.56
N PHE A 136 8.40 -1.57 9.40
CA PHE A 136 8.50 -0.45 8.44
C PHE A 136 8.07 0.88 9.04
N GLY A 137 6.99 0.87 9.84
CA GLY A 137 6.52 2.07 10.52
C GLY A 137 7.54 2.67 11.50
N SER A 138 8.35 1.83 12.14
CA SER A 138 9.44 2.28 13.00
C SER A 138 10.64 2.77 12.17
N GLY A 139 11.09 1.98 11.19
CA GLY A 139 12.22 2.35 10.34
C GLY A 139 11.98 3.63 9.54
N ASN A 140 10.76 3.86 9.08
CA ASN A 140 10.37 5.09 8.38
C ASN A 140 10.28 6.32 9.30
N ARG A 141 10.42 6.14 10.62
CA ARG A 141 10.46 7.19 11.63
C ARG A 141 11.76 7.19 12.45
N ASP A 142 12.80 6.58 11.92
CA ASP A 142 14.11 6.58 12.57
C ASP A 142 14.76 7.97 12.48
N ALA A 143 15.03 8.58 13.64
CA ALA A 143 15.67 9.89 13.72
C ALA A 143 17.12 9.89 13.22
N ALA A 144 17.75 8.71 13.08
CA ALA A 144 19.06 8.59 12.44
C ALA A 144 18.98 8.69 10.90
N ALA A 145 17.78 8.50 10.32
CA ALA A 145 17.56 8.50 8.88
C ALA A 145 16.74 9.69 8.37
N PHE A 146 15.95 10.34 9.25
CA PHE A 146 15.03 11.42 8.89
C PHE A 146 15.14 12.60 9.87
N ASP A 147 15.19 13.82 9.34
CA ASP A 147 15.33 15.05 10.13
C ASP A 147 14.09 15.36 10.99
N THR A 148 12.90 15.10 10.45
CA THR A 148 11.62 15.34 11.13
C THR A 148 10.74 14.09 11.09
N PRO A 149 11.17 12.96 11.71
CA PRO A 149 10.59 11.63 11.49
C PRO A 149 9.10 11.54 11.81
N ASP A 150 8.63 12.28 12.83
CA ASP A 150 7.25 12.26 13.30
C ASP A 150 6.33 13.27 12.64
N GLN A 151 6.85 14.13 11.77
CA GLN A 151 6.08 15.14 11.06
C GLN A 151 5.71 14.67 9.65
N TYR A 152 4.52 15.07 9.19
CA TYR A 152 4.15 14.99 7.78
C TYR A 152 4.71 16.23 7.07
N ASN A 153 5.83 16.07 6.38
CA ASN A 153 6.59 17.18 5.80
C ASN A 153 7.03 16.88 4.37
N LEU A 154 6.37 17.49 3.38
CA LEU A 154 6.64 17.25 1.97
C LEU A 154 8.07 17.63 1.54
N SER A 155 8.73 18.51 2.29
CA SER A 155 10.10 18.96 1.99
C SER A 155 11.18 18.03 2.55
N GLN A 156 10.80 17.01 3.34
CA GLN A 156 11.76 16.07 3.89
C GLN A 156 12.28 15.11 2.82
N SER A 157 13.57 14.76 2.89
CA SER A 157 14.12 13.70 2.07
C SER A 157 13.48 12.35 2.41
N ARG A 158 13.10 11.60 1.40
CA ARG A 158 12.53 10.25 1.51
C ARG A 158 13.46 9.16 0.98
N ALA A 159 14.74 9.50 0.73
CA ALA A 159 15.70 8.56 0.14
C ALA A 159 15.92 7.29 0.98
N ALA A 160 15.79 7.39 2.30
CA ALA A 160 15.89 6.26 3.22
C ALA A 160 14.56 5.54 3.49
N ALA A 161 13.46 5.97 2.87
CA ALA A 161 12.15 5.36 3.13
C ALA A 161 12.07 3.92 2.61
N ILE A 162 11.53 3.04 3.45
CA ILE A 162 11.36 1.61 3.17
C ILE A 162 9.87 1.22 3.04
N SER A 163 9.01 2.18 2.72
CA SER A 163 7.56 1.98 2.61
C SER A 163 7.16 0.91 1.58
N PHE A 164 7.96 0.72 0.56
CA PHE A 164 7.79 -0.29 -0.48
C PHE A 164 8.71 -1.51 -0.29
N GLY A 165 9.37 -1.62 0.86
CA GLY A 165 10.37 -2.65 1.08
C GLY A 165 11.65 -2.41 0.30
N ALA A 166 12.49 -3.45 0.20
CA ALA A 166 13.77 -3.42 -0.51
C ALA A 166 14.17 -4.82 -1.02
N GLY A 167 15.16 -4.87 -1.91
CA GLY A 167 15.73 -6.11 -2.43
C GLY A 167 14.73 -6.95 -3.25
N PRO A 168 14.84 -8.29 -3.21
CA PRO A 168 14.00 -9.19 -4.01
C PRO A 168 12.49 -9.08 -3.71
N HIS A 169 12.13 -8.55 -2.55
CA HIS A 169 10.75 -8.32 -2.11
C HIS A 169 10.31 -6.86 -2.23
N PHE A 170 11.03 -6.03 -2.98
CA PHE A 170 10.55 -4.68 -3.31
C PHE A 170 9.16 -4.77 -3.95
N CYS A 171 8.26 -3.87 -3.57
CA CYS A 171 6.87 -3.88 -3.99
C CYS A 171 6.74 -3.89 -5.52
N ALA A 172 6.18 -4.95 -6.08
CA ALA A 172 5.95 -5.07 -7.52
C ALA A 172 4.92 -4.03 -8.03
N GLY A 173 4.01 -3.59 -7.16
CA GLY A 173 2.99 -2.58 -7.44
C GLY A 173 3.43 -1.13 -7.25
N ALA A 174 4.68 -0.86 -6.88
CA ALA A 174 5.12 0.49 -6.51
C ALA A 174 4.88 1.55 -7.61
N TRP A 175 5.13 1.22 -8.87
CA TRP A 175 4.86 2.12 -9.99
C TRP A 175 3.36 2.33 -10.22
N ALA A 176 2.58 1.26 -10.19
CA ALA A 176 1.13 1.33 -10.33
C ALA A 176 0.51 2.16 -9.19
N ALA A 177 0.99 2.01 -7.96
CA ALA A 177 0.54 2.80 -6.82
C ALA A 177 0.85 4.29 -7.00
N ARG A 178 2.05 4.65 -7.46
CA ARG A 178 2.43 6.04 -7.75
C ARG A 178 1.51 6.66 -8.80
N CYS A 179 1.31 5.98 -9.92
CA CYS A 179 0.41 6.43 -10.98
C CYS A 179 -1.03 6.56 -10.45
N LEU A 180 -1.58 5.50 -9.87
CA LEU A 180 -2.97 5.49 -9.39
C LEU A 180 -3.23 6.58 -8.34
N ILE A 181 -2.35 6.71 -7.35
CA ILE A 181 -2.60 7.57 -6.20
C ILE A 181 -2.21 9.02 -6.50
N ALA A 182 -0.99 9.25 -7.00
CA ALA A 182 -0.45 10.59 -7.14
C ALA A 182 -0.80 11.26 -8.48
N GLU A 183 -1.02 10.49 -9.55
CA GLU A 183 -1.34 11.09 -10.85
C GLU A 183 -2.85 11.09 -11.13
N VAL A 184 -3.62 10.21 -10.46
CA VAL A 184 -5.06 10.07 -10.71
C VAL A 184 -5.89 10.41 -9.49
N ALA A 185 -5.81 9.61 -8.41
CA ALA A 185 -6.80 9.68 -7.34
C ALA A 185 -6.74 11.00 -6.56
N LEU A 186 -5.58 11.41 -6.07
CA LEU A 186 -5.45 12.65 -5.30
C LEU A 186 -5.76 13.89 -6.15
N PRO A 187 -5.15 14.09 -7.34
CA PRO A 187 -5.50 15.23 -8.18
C PRO A 187 -6.99 15.31 -8.48
N MET A 188 -7.62 14.21 -8.90
CA MET A 188 -9.03 14.18 -9.24
C MET A 188 -9.94 14.45 -8.04
N LEU A 189 -9.59 13.94 -6.86
CA LEU A 189 -10.35 14.16 -5.64
C LEU A 189 -10.44 15.67 -5.32
N PHE A 190 -9.30 16.34 -5.28
CA PHE A 190 -9.22 17.75 -4.92
C PHE A 190 -9.74 18.68 -6.03
N ASP A 191 -9.60 18.29 -7.30
CA ASP A 191 -10.14 19.04 -8.44
C ASP A 191 -11.67 18.97 -8.51
N ARG A 192 -12.24 17.75 -8.34
CA ARG A 192 -13.69 17.54 -8.44
C ARG A 192 -14.48 17.98 -7.21
N LEU A 193 -13.83 18.07 -6.05
CA LEU A 193 -14.43 18.49 -4.80
C LEU A 193 -13.76 19.77 -4.25
N PRO A 194 -13.88 20.90 -4.96
CA PRO A 194 -13.26 22.14 -4.51
C PRO A 194 -13.83 22.57 -3.16
N GLY A 195 -12.94 22.96 -2.25
CA GLY A 195 -13.34 23.30 -0.88
C GLY A 195 -13.50 22.08 0.04
N LEU A 196 -13.05 20.90 -0.38
CA LEU A 196 -13.00 19.70 0.46
C LEU A 196 -12.33 20.01 1.80
N ALA A 197 -13.00 19.66 2.89
CA ALA A 197 -12.52 19.87 4.26
C ALA A 197 -12.98 18.73 5.19
N LEU A 198 -12.21 18.49 6.25
CA LEU A 198 -12.60 17.56 7.30
C LEU A 198 -13.81 18.13 8.06
N CYS A 199 -14.76 17.28 8.43
CA CYS A 199 -15.94 17.64 9.23
C CYS A 199 -16.13 16.77 10.48
N GLY A 200 -15.12 15.98 10.85
CA GLY A 200 -15.13 15.14 12.05
C GLY A 200 -13.78 14.49 12.29
N ASP A 201 -13.70 13.77 13.41
CA ASP A 201 -12.50 13.05 13.80
C ASP A 201 -12.23 11.85 12.89
N VAL A 202 -10.95 11.60 12.61
CA VAL A 202 -10.50 10.48 11.81
C VAL A 202 -9.91 9.42 12.71
N ALA A 203 -10.55 8.25 12.74
CA ALA A 203 -10.05 7.09 13.47
C ALA A 203 -9.17 6.25 12.57
N PHE A 204 -8.01 5.88 13.07
CA PHE A 204 -7.09 4.95 12.40
C PHE A 204 -7.21 3.55 12.98
N GLY A 205 -7.07 2.55 12.14
CA GLY A 205 -7.07 1.15 12.54
C GLY A 205 -5.94 0.37 11.92
N GLY A 206 -5.77 -0.85 12.46
CA GLY A 206 -4.77 -1.80 11.97
C GLY A 206 -3.36 -1.54 12.50
N TRP A 207 -2.54 -2.57 12.36
CA TRP A 207 -1.13 -2.54 12.74
C TRP A 207 -0.23 -3.01 11.60
N ALA A 208 -0.49 -4.21 11.06
CA ALA A 208 0.21 -4.71 9.87
C ALA A 208 -0.25 -3.98 8.60
N PHE A 209 -1.57 -3.85 8.45
CA PHE A 209 -2.23 -3.01 7.45
C PHE A 209 -2.84 -1.84 8.20
N ARG A 210 -2.43 -0.63 7.89
CA ARG A 210 -2.75 0.56 8.69
C ARG A 210 -3.32 1.67 7.82
N GLY A 211 -4.49 2.16 8.21
CA GLY A 211 -5.13 3.26 7.50
C GLY A 211 -6.29 3.88 8.26
N PRO A 212 -6.88 4.95 7.74
CA PRO A 212 -8.07 5.52 8.32
C PRO A 212 -9.26 4.58 8.12
N LEU A 213 -10.04 4.36 9.17
CA LEU A 213 -11.28 3.59 9.13
C LEU A 213 -12.39 4.41 8.45
N THR A 214 -12.43 5.71 8.72
CA THR A 214 -13.31 6.68 8.10
C THR A 214 -12.59 8.03 8.01
N VAL A 215 -12.90 8.80 6.96
CA VAL A 215 -12.45 10.19 6.80
C VAL A 215 -13.69 11.04 6.54
N PRO A 216 -14.34 11.58 7.59
CA PRO A 216 -15.50 12.42 7.44
C PRO A 216 -15.12 13.75 6.76
N VAL A 217 -15.73 14.03 5.62
CA VAL A 217 -15.45 15.22 4.82
C VAL A 217 -16.74 15.90 4.37
N HIS A 218 -16.65 17.19 4.13
CA HIS A 218 -17.68 17.96 3.45
C HIS A 218 -17.06 18.81 2.33
N TRP A 219 -17.88 19.20 1.38
CA TRP A 219 -17.54 20.14 0.32
C TRP A 219 -18.77 20.92 -0.10
N PRO A 220 -18.63 22.17 -0.59
CA PRO A 220 -19.74 22.93 -1.13
C PRO A 220 -20.34 22.24 -2.36
N VAL A 221 -21.65 21.98 -2.33
CA VAL A 221 -22.38 21.54 -3.53
C VAL A 221 -22.69 22.78 -4.33
N ARG A 222 -22.23 22.83 -5.56
CA ARG A 222 -22.55 23.91 -6.51
C ARG A 222 -23.85 23.65 -7.23
#